data_147e99883a1e1a1ad72910f2b37621e0
#
_entry.id   147e99883a1e1a1ad72910f2b37621e0
#
_cell.length_a   1.000
_cell.length_b   1.000
_cell.length_c   1.000
_cell.angle_alpha   90.00
_cell.angle_beta   90.00
_cell.angle_gamma   90.00
#
_symmetry.space_group_name_H-M   'P 1'
#
loop_
_entity.id
_entity.type
_entity.pdbx_description
1 polymer ?
#
loop_
_entity_poly.entity_id
_entity_poly.type
_entity_poly.pdbx_seq_one_letter_code
_entity_poly.pdbx_strand_id
1 'polypeptide(L)'
;IPPKKVASTQFLNKMRKTVLRICHERTGKKFDINKNGQIGKYKAQPQTDSQFLLYYLLMADPIFEKWLLNPTLNAMMDYLMKGTQQLSSMTSFIKWQGEGYGETLGLHSDTRPSTPEGLIPSSWFDVSNSTYCLTDYTKENGAMAMVPGSHRLYRQPKPGEGVDKAVPVEAKAGSLIIFNGGIWHGAFPKKTEGLRLNVTSYFCHRKLKTQDAYQ
;
A
#
# COMPACT_ATOMS: atom_id res chain seq x y z
N ILE A 1 -20.36 -0.24 16.56
CA ILE A 1 -20.17 1.19 16.20
C ILE A 1 -19.73 1.18 14.76
N PRO A 2 -20.47 1.83 13.83
CA PRO A 2 -20.02 1.90 12.46
C PRO A 2 -18.62 2.56 12.42
N PRO A 3 -17.68 2.07 11.60
CA PRO A 3 -16.34 2.64 11.53
C PRO A 3 -16.43 4.12 11.14
N LYS A 4 -15.92 5.01 12.00
CA LYS A 4 -15.80 6.43 11.66
C LYS A 4 -14.92 6.52 10.43
N LYS A 5 -15.39 7.19 9.38
CA LYS A 5 -14.56 7.47 8.20
C LYS A 5 -13.31 8.23 8.66
N VAL A 6 -12.16 7.76 8.23
CA VAL A 6 -10.85 8.36 8.57
C VAL A 6 -10.71 9.76 7.98
N ALA A 7 -11.43 10.05 6.89
CA ALA A 7 -11.52 11.34 6.24
C ALA A 7 -12.93 11.55 5.63
N SER A 8 -13.27 12.81 5.32
CA SER A 8 -14.55 13.14 4.69
C SER A 8 -14.67 12.57 3.27
N THR A 9 -15.91 12.36 2.81
CA THR A 9 -16.17 11.97 1.42
C THR A 9 -15.64 13.01 0.42
N GLN A 10 -15.69 14.30 0.77
CA GLN A 10 -15.12 15.37 -0.04
C GLN A 10 -13.61 15.21 -0.20
N PHE A 11 -12.89 14.91 0.90
CA PHE A 11 -11.46 14.65 0.88
C PHE A 11 -11.11 13.43 0.02
N LEU A 12 -11.84 12.32 0.19
CA LEU A 12 -11.68 11.11 -0.62
C LEU A 12 -11.82 11.42 -2.11
N ASN A 13 -12.87 12.14 -2.50
CA ASN A 13 -13.11 12.49 -3.91
C ASN A 13 -12.02 13.41 -4.46
N LYS A 14 -11.54 14.38 -3.66
CA LYS A 14 -10.43 15.24 -4.04
C LYS A 14 -9.15 14.43 -4.23
N MET A 15 -8.85 13.51 -3.32
CA MET A 15 -7.67 12.61 -3.41
C MET A 15 -7.71 11.76 -4.68
N ARG A 16 -8.87 11.15 -5.01
CA ARG A 16 -9.05 10.40 -6.28
C ARG A 16 -8.73 11.25 -7.50
N LYS A 17 -9.33 12.44 -7.58
CA LYS A 17 -9.11 13.36 -8.71
C LYS A 17 -7.65 13.75 -8.82
N THR A 18 -6.99 14.02 -7.69
CA THR A 18 -5.57 14.38 -7.67
C THR A 18 -4.69 13.24 -8.15
N VAL A 19 -4.89 12.01 -7.66
CA VAL A 19 -4.12 10.84 -8.12
C VAL A 19 -4.29 10.63 -9.62
N LEU A 20 -5.52 10.70 -10.16
CA LEU A 20 -5.78 10.54 -11.60
C LEU A 20 -5.19 11.68 -12.43
N ARG A 21 -5.19 12.92 -11.94
CA ARG A 21 -4.54 14.06 -12.58
C ARG A 21 -3.03 13.85 -12.70
N ILE A 22 -2.36 13.49 -11.58
CA ILE A 22 -0.91 13.24 -11.56
C ILE A 22 -0.57 12.05 -12.48
N CYS A 23 -1.41 11.02 -12.49
CA CYS A 23 -1.30 9.90 -13.39
C CYS A 23 -1.28 10.34 -14.85
N HIS A 24 -2.23 11.20 -15.24
CA HIS A 24 -2.30 11.79 -16.57
C HIS A 24 -1.05 12.64 -16.90
N GLU A 25 -0.67 13.54 -16.00
CA GLU A 25 0.48 14.42 -16.17
C GLU A 25 1.79 13.64 -16.40
N ARG A 26 1.99 12.57 -15.64
CA ARG A 26 3.23 11.77 -15.72
C ARG A 26 3.25 10.76 -16.85
N THR A 27 2.08 10.26 -17.28
CA THR A 27 2.01 9.20 -18.30
C THR A 27 1.60 9.72 -19.68
N GLY A 28 1.04 10.91 -19.76
CA GLY A 28 0.41 11.45 -20.97
C GLY A 28 -0.92 10.75 -21.34
N LYS A 29 -1.43 9.86 -20.46
CA LYS A 29 -2.67 9.11 -20.70
C LYS A 29 -3.75 9.47 -19.69
N LYS A 30 -4.96 9.72 -20.18
CA LYS A 30 -6.13 9.96 -19.32
C LYS A 30 -6.64 8.62 -18.78
N PHE A 31 -6.59 8.48 -17.45
CA PHE A 31 -7.15 7.33 -16.75
C PHE A 31 -8.59 7.64 -16.31
N ASP A 32 -9.48 6.67 -16.54
CA ASP A 32 -10.86 6.68 -16.08
C ASP A 32 -11.02 5.60 -14.99
N ILE A 33 -11.59 5.96 -13.86
CA ILE A 33 -11.76 5.03 -12.73
C ILE A 33 -12.62 3.82 -13.08
N ASN A 34 -13.50 3.93 -14.05
CA ASN A 34 -14.42 2.88 -14.49
C ASN A 34 -13.88 2.01 -15.63
N LYS A 35 -12.69 2.32 -16.14
CA LYS A 35 -12.06 1.61 -17.26
C LYS A 35 -10.72 1.04 -16.86
N ASN A 36 -10.32 -0.02 -17.54
CA ASN A 36 -8.98 -0.58 -17.34
C ASN A 36 -7.90 0.42 -17.75
N GLY A 37 -6.79 0.40 -17.02
CA GLY A 37 -5.62 1.21 -17.30
C GLY A 37 -4.77 0.61 -18.42
N GLN A 38 -3.74 1.37 -18.79
CA GLN A 38 -2.73 0.95 -19.76
C GLN A 38 -1.37 1.50 -19.34
N ILE A 39 -0.35 0.66 -19.31
CA ILE A 39 1.02 1.11 -18.98
C ILE A 39 1.60 1.96 -20.11
N GLY A 40 1.40 1.57 -21.37
CA GLY A 40 1.96 2.26 -22.51
C GLY A 40 3.48 2.31 -22.47
N LYS A 41 4.05 3.46 -22.80
CA LYS A 41 5.49 3.71 -22.75
C LYS A 41 6.02 4.10 -21.37
N TYR A 42 5.14 4.31 -20.40
CA TYR A 42 5.52 4.67 -19.03
C TYR A 42 6.02 3.44 -18.29
N LYS A 43 7.32 3.43 -18.01
CA LYS A 43 7.98 2.35 -17.27
C LYS A 43 8.11 2.71 -15.80
N ALA A 44 6.99 2.75 -15.07
CA ALA A 44 7.03 2.82 -13.62
C ALA A 44 7.25 1.43 -13.03
N GLN A 45 7.95 1.35 -11.90
CA GLN A 45 8.23 0.10 -11.20
C GLN A 45 7.32 -0.06 -9.98
N PRO A 46 7.13 -1.28 -9.45
CA PRO A 46 7.24 -2.56 -10.10
C PRO A 46 6.10 -2.76 -11.09
N GLN A 47 6.33 -3.54 -12.11
CA GLN A 47 5.38 -3.73 -13.19
C GLN A 47 4.78 -5.12 -13.14
N THR A 48 3.47 -5.17 -13.17
CA THR A 48 2.73 -6.32 -13.64
C THR A 48 1.97 -5.87 -14.90
N ASP A 49 1.36 -6.80 -15.61
CA ASP A 49 0.51 -6.52 -16.78
C ASP A 49 -0.65 -5.56 -16.47
N SER A 50 -1.06 -5.50 -15.22
CA SER A 50 -2.27 -4.83 -14.73
C SER A 50 -2.04 -3.85 -13.59
N GLN A 51 -0.81 -3.37 -13.40
CA GLN A 51 -0.47 -2.44 -12.32
C GLN A 51 0.72 -1.56 -12.66
N PHE A 52 0.71 -0.31 -12.20
CA PHE A 52 1.90 0.50 -12.03
C PHE A 52 1.86 1.32 -10.74
N LEU A 53 3.01 1.83 -10.32
CA LEU A 53 3.16 2.63 -9.12
C LEU A 53 3.46 4.09 -9.47
N LEU A 54 2.74 4.97 -8.81
CA LEU A 54 2.91 6.41 -8.91
C LEU A 54 3.67 6.89 -7.66
N TYR A 55 4.99 7.07 -7.81
CA TYR A 55 5.91 7.41 -6.73
C TYR A 55 5.94 8.91 -6.40
N TYR A 56 6.61 9.29 -5.30
CA TYR A 56 6.88 10.66 -4.88
C TYR A 56 5.63 11.52 -4.78
N LEU A 57 4.57 10.97 -4.19
CA LEU A 57 3.30 11.69 -4.12
C LEU A 57 3.34 12.87 -3.17
N LEU A 58 4.11 12.79 -2.06
CA LEU A 58 4.19 13.87 -1.08
C LEU A 58 4.55 15.21 -1.74
N MET A 59 5.46 15.18 -2.71
CA MET A 59 5.95 16.37 -3.42
C MET A 59 5.03 16.79 -4.59
N ALA A 60 4.00 16.02 -4.91
CA ALA A 60 3.21 16.23 -6.11
C ALA A 60 1.98 17.13 -5.89
N ASP A 61 1.45 17.19 -4.68
CA ASP A 61 0.27 18.02 -4.36
C ASP A 61 0.10 18.17 -2.83
N PRO A 62 -0.24 19.36 -2.31
CA PRO A 62 -0.43 19.60 -0.87
C PRO A 62 -1.51 18.72 -0.19
N ILE A 63 -2.37 18.04 -0.95
CA ILE A 63 -3.35 17.10 -0.38
C ILE A 63 -2.67 15.92 0.33
N PHE A 64 -1.48 15.54 -0.12
CA PHE A 64 -0.74 14.43 0.48
C PHE A 64 -0.10 14.80 1.82
N GLU A 65 0.33 16.05 1.98
CA GLU A 65 0.73 16.57 3.29
C GLU A 65 -0.45 16.56 4.27
N LYS A 66 -1.62 17.02 3.81
CA LYS A 66 -2.85 16.97 4.63
C LYS A 66 -3.23 15.55 5.03
N TRP A 67 -2.98 14.59 4.15
CA TRP A 67 -3.18 13.18 4.47
C TRP A 67 -2.16 12.70 5.50
N LEU A 68 -0.89 13.05 5.34
CA LEU A 68 0.18 12.66 6.27
C LEU A 68 -0.08 13.20 7.69
N LEU A 69 -0.72 14.35 7.81
CA LEU A 69 -1.11 14.97 9.09
C LEU A 69 -2.43 14.41 9.66
N ASN A 70 -3.02 13.36 9.07
CA ASN A 70 -4.24 12.76 9.59
C ASN A 70 -4.01 12.19 11.00
N PRO A 71 -4.82 12.61 12.01
CA PRO A 71 -4.57 12.24 13.41
C PRO A 71 -4.72 10.75 13.67
N THR A 72 -5.64 10.06 12.97
CA THR A 72 -5.80 8.61 13.11
C THR A 72 -4.58 7.87 12.56
N LEU A 73 -4.09 8.29 11.38
CA LEU A 73 -2.87 7.72 10.79
C LEU A 73 -1.69 7.87 11.76
N ASN A 74 -1.46 9.08 12.27
CA ASN A 74 -0.34 9.36 13.16
C ASN A 74 -0.42 8.59 14.46
N ALA A 75 -1.59 8.57 15.14
CA ALA A 75 -1.77 7.82 16.37
C ALA A 75 -1.50 6.32 16.19
N MET A 76 -1.91 5.74 15.07
CA MET A 76 -1.66 4.33 14.79
C MET A 76 -0.19 4.05 14.46
N MET A 77 0.49 4.96 13.74
CA MET A 77 1.93 4.84 13.50
C MET A 77 2.73 4.99 14.79
N ASP A 78 2.38 5.94 15.65
CA ASP A 78 2.99 6.09 16.97
C ASP A 78 2.84 4.83 17.82
N TYR A 79 1.67 4.22 17.79
CA TYR A 79 1.44 2.95 18.49
C TYR A 79 2.32 1.81 17.96
N LEU A 80 2.37 1.61 16.63
CA LEU A 80 3.13 0.53 16.02
C LEU A 80 4.64 0.72 16.11
N MET A 81 5.12 1.96 15.99
CA MET A 81 6.54 2.26 15.86
C MET A 81 7.13 3.02 17.07
N LYS A 82 6.34 3.16 18.14
CA LYS A 82 6.78 3.77 19.42
C LYS A 82 7.34 5.18 19.27
N GLY A 83 6.77 6.00 18.39
CA GLY A 83 7.20 7.38 18.17
C GLY A 83 8.54 7.53 17.43
N THR A 84 9.03 6.46 16.79
CA THR A 84 10.33 6.48 16.09
C THR A 84 10.20 6.56 14.57
N GLN A 85 8.98 6.69 14.07
CA GLN A 85 8.68 6.68 12.64
C GLN A 85 9.10 7.97 11.93
N GLN A 86 9.42 7.78 10.66
CA GLN A 86 9.48 8.82 9.64
C GLN A 86 8.81 8.28 8.37
N LEU A 87 8.28 9.17 7.53
CA LEU A 87 7.79 8.75 6.22
C LEU A 87 8.99 8.32 5.36
N SER A 88 8.91 7.12 4.81
CA SER A 88 9.93 6.57 3.91
C SER A 88 9.55 6.77 2.43
N SER A 89 8.28 6.55 2.09
CA SER A 89 7.76 6.83 0.75
C SER A 89 6.24 7.02 0.77
N MET A 90 5.74 7.75 -0.23
CA MET A 90 4.31 7.86 -0.47
C MET A 90 3.99 7.57 -1.93
N THR A 91 3.18 6.54 -2.15
CA THR A 91 2.97 5.93 -3.47
C THR A 91 1.49 5.61 -3.67
N SER A 92 1.01 5.66 -4.92
CA SER A 92 -0.29 5.11 -5.28
C SER A 92 -0.10 3.90 -6.19
N PHE A 93 -0.77 2.81 -5.85
CA PHE A 93 -0.88 1.63 -6.69
C PHE A 93 -2.09 1.78 -7.59
N ILE A 94 -1.86 1.94 -8.88
CA ILE A 94 -2.88 2.01 -9.92
C ILE A 94 -3.02 0.61 -10.49
N LYS A 95 -4.10 -0.09 -10.13
CA LYS A 95 -4.34 -1.48 -10.53
C LYS A 95 -5.63 -1.58 -11.35
N TRP A 96 -5.61 -2.38 -12.41
CA TRP A 96 -6.77 -2.72 -13.24
C TRP A 96 -6.89 -4.23 -13.44
N GLN A 97 -7.89 -4.66 -14.19
CA GLN A 97 -8.17 -6.08 -14.41
C GLN A 97 -6.97 -6.80 -15.02
N GLY A 98 -6.61 -7.94 -14.43
CA GLY A 98 -5.50 -8.80 -14.86
C GLY A 98 -5.01 -9.71 -13.74
N GLU A 99 -4.09 -10.59 -14.08
CA GLU A 99 -3.55 -11.60 -13.15
C GLU A 99 -2.61 -11.02 -12.09
N GLY A 100 -2.02 -9.85 -12.35
CA GLY A 100 -1.12 -9.20 -11.41
C GLY A 100 0.08 -10.05 -11.06
N TYR A 101 0.17 -10.51 -9.81
CA TYR A 101 1.25 -11.40 -9.33
C TYR A 101 0.94 -12.89 -9.50
N GLY A 102 -0.19 -13.23 -10.18
CA GLY A 102 -0.59 -14.61 -10.42
C GLY A 102 -0.78 -15.42 -9.15
N GLU A 103 -0.50 -16.72 -9.25
CA GLU A 103 -0.70 -17.69 -8.16
C GLU A 103 0.13 -17.40 -6.90
N THR A 104 1.26 -16.72 -7.02
CA THR A 104 2.11 -16.39 -5.87
C THR A 104 1.57 -15.25 -5.02
N LEU A 105 0.57 -14.51 -5.51
CA LEU A 105 0.04 -13.28 -4.91
C LEU A 105 1.11 -12.21 -4.64
N GLY A 106 2.36 -12.42 -5.03
CA GLY A 106 3.50 -11.55 -4.73
C GLY A 106 3.78 -11.41 -3.23
N LEU A 107 3.53 -12.47 -2.45
CA LEU A 107 3.71 -12.44 -1.00
C LEU A 107 5.16 -12.12 -0.62
N HIS A 108 5.33 -11.14 0.25
CA HIS A 108 6.62 -10.71 0.78
C HIS A 108 6.44 -10.04 2.16
N SER A 109 7.53 -9.87 2.87
CA SER A 109 7.63 -9.02 4.06
C SER A 109 8.46 -7.78 3.70
N ASP A 110 8.03 -6.60 4.14
CA ASP A 110 8.83 -5.37 3.98
C ASP A 110 10.02 -5.32 4.94
N THR A 111 9.93 -6.06 6.02
CA THR A 111 11.02 -6.16 7.00
C THR A 111 11.97 -7.26 6.57
N ARG A 112 13.23 -6.91 6.34
CA ARG A 112 14.29 -7.92 6.29
C ARG A 112 14.66 -8.26 7.73
N PRO A 113 14.63 -9.53 8.14
CA PRO A 113 15.06 -9.90 9.47
C PRO A 113 16.51 -9.46 9.65
N SER A 114 16.73 -8.56 10.58
CA SER A 114 18.08 -8.20 11.03
C SER A 114 18.55 -9.08 12.19
N THR A 115 17.66 -9.96 12.66
CA THR A 115 17.92 -10.84 13.80
C THR A 115 18.42 -12.17 13.27
N PRO A 116 19.64 -12.59 13.58
CA PRO A 116 20.15 -13.91 13.26
C PRO A 116 19.24 -15.02 13.80
N GLU A 117 19.24 -16.17 13.13
CA GLU A 117 18.47 -17.33 13.56
C GLU A 117 18.84 -17.72 15.01
N GLY A 118 17.83 -18.00 15.83
CA GLY A 118 18.00 -18.35 17.24
C GLY A 118 18.05 -17.19 18.22
N LEU A 119 18.08 -15.94 17.77
CA LEU A 119 17.95 -14.79 18.65
C LEU A 119 16.49 -14.31 18.75
N ILE A 120 16.14 -13.75 19.90
CA ILE A 120 14.81 -13.17 20.12
C ILE A 120 14.74 -11.84 19.36
N PRO A 121 13.81 -11.70 18.40
CA PRO A 121 13.65 -10.45 17.68
C PRO A 121 13.13 -9.34 18.59
N SER A 122 13.35 -8.12 18.18
CA SER A 122 12.73 -6.93 18.77
C SER A 122 11.20 -7.06 18.80
N SER A 123 10.56 -6.57 19.84
CA SER A 123 9.10 -6.59 19.98
C SER A 123 8.37 -5.61 19.05
N TRP A 124 9.09 -4.79 18.28
CA TRP A 124 8.54 -3.84 17.30
C TRP A 124 9.24 -3.97 15.95
N PHE A 125 8.60 -3.46 14.93
CA PHE A 125 9.09 -3.50 13.56
C PHE A 125 9.71 -2.19 13.15
N ASP A 126 10.81 -2.26 12.39
CA ASP A 126 11.49 -1.10 11.85
C ASP A 126 10.69 -0.42 10.70
N VAL A 127 9.64 -1.06 10.19
CA VAL A 127 8.78 -0.55 9.13
C VAL A 127 7.32 -0.86 9.40
N SER A 128 6.45 0.04 8.98
CA SER A 128 4.99 -0.12 9.03
C SER A 128 4.35 0.61 7.86
N ASN A 129 3.23 0.09 7.40
CA ASN A 129 2.51 0.64 6.26
C ASN A 129 1.11 1.10 6.63
N SER A 130 0.66 2.10 5.87
CA SER A 130 -0.74 2.45 5.80
C SER A 130 -1.21 2.50 4.36
N THR A 131 -2.42 2.04 4.10
CA THR A 131 -3.08 2.12 2.79
C THR A 131 -4.42 2.80 2.93
N TYR A 132 -4.53 4.01 2.40
CA TYR A 132 -5.81 4.72 2.28
C TYR A 132 -6.52 4.24 1.02
N CYS A 133 -7.62 3.52 1.20
CA CYS A 133 -8.40 2.93 0.10
C CYS A 133 -9.17 4.02 -0.64
N LEU A 134 -8.79 4.34 -1.87
CA LEU A 134 -9.51 5.30 -2.69
C LEU A 134 -10.69 4.66 -3.45
N THR A 135 -10.68 3.35 -3.62
CA THR A 135 -11.77 2.53 -4.17
C THR A 135 -12.05 1.38 -3.22
N ASP A 136 -13.14 0.65 -3.43
CA ASP A 136 -13.45 -0.55 -2.63
C ASP A 136 -12.39 -1.62 -2.84
N TYR A 137 -11.99 -2.26 -1.74
CA TYR A 137 -11.12 -3.41 -1.69
C TYR A 137 -11.98 -4.64 -1.41
N THR A 138 -12.16 -5.48 -2.41
CA THR A 138 -12.75 -6.82 -2.31
C THR A 138 -11.80 -7.80 -2.96
N LYS A 139 -11.91 -9.08 -2.66
CA LYS A 139 -11.08 -10.12 -3.29
C LYS A 139 -11.12 -9.98 -4.82
N GLU A 140 -12.32 -9.85 -5.39
CA GLU A 140 -12.54 -9.71 -6.83
C GLU A 140 -11.98 -8.39 -7.40
N ASN A 141 -11.94 -7.34 -6.58
CA ASN A 141 -11.34 -6.05 -6.96
C ASN A 141 -9.83 -5.97 -6.66
N GLY A 142 -9.18 -7.11 -6.42
CA GLY A 142 -7.75 -7.20 -6.20
C GLY A 142 -7.29 -6.63 -4.85
N ALA A 143 -8.02 -6.93 -3.78
CA ALA A 143 -7.64 -6.56 -2.41
C ALA A 143 -6.23 -7.03 -2.05
N MET A 144 -5.66 -6.43 -1.02
CA MET A 144 -4.42 -6.93 -0.43
C MET A 144 -4.63 -8.35 0.08
N ALA A 145 -3.65 -9.20 -0.19
CA ALA A 145 -3.53 -10.53 0.40
C ALA A 145 -2.66 -10.42 1.65
N MET A 146 -3.10 -10.96 2.77
CA MET A 146 -2.28 -11.01 3.99
C MET A 146 -2.32 -12.41 4.58
N VAL A 147 -1.19 -12.86 5.13
CA VAL A 147 -1.07 -14.15 5.83
C VAL A 147 -1.10 -13.89 7.34
N PRO A 148 -2.23 -14.17 8.02
CA PRO A 148 -2.35 -13.90 9.46
C PRO A 148 -1.27 -14.62 10.27
N GLY A 149 -0.65 -13.92 11.23
CA GLY A 149 0.37 -14.48 12.11
C GLY A 149 1.79 -14.55 11.52
N SER A 150 1.96 -14.35 10.21
CA SER A 150 3.28 -14.48 9.54
C SER A 150 4.35 -13.51 10.05
N HIS A 151 3.95 -12.35 10.60
CA HIS A 151 4.86 -11.39 11.23
C HIS A 151 5.70 -11.99 12.37
N ARG A 152 5.22 -13.10 12.97
CA ARG A 152 5.93 -13.81 14.05
C ARG A 152 7.03 -14.73 13.53
N LEU A 153 7.10 -14.95 12.22
CA LEU A 153 8.11 -15.81 11.60
C LEU A 153 9.43 -15.06 11.36
N TYR A 154 9.42 -13.74 11.39
CA TYR A 154 10.59 -12.85 11.24
C TYR A 154 11.47 -13.17 10.03
N ARG A 155 10.89 -13.61 8.94
CA ARG A 155 11.57 -13.95 7.69
C ARG A 155 10.71 -13.69 6.48
N GLN A 156 11.31 -13.71 5.30
CA GLN A 156 10.59 -13.71 4.04
C GLN A 156 9.86 -15.06 3.82
N PRO A 157 8.70 -15.06 3.13
CA PRO A 157 8.11 -16.31 2.65
C PRO A 157 9.03 -16.97 1.63
N LYS A 158 9.04 -18.31 1.61
CA LYS A 158 9.60 -19.06 0.49
C LYS A 158 8.66 -18.96 -0.73
N PRO A 159 9.15 -19.24 -1.96
CA PRO A 159 8.27 -19.25 -3.12
C PRO A 159 7.02 -20.12 -2.91
N GLY A 160 5.83 -19.52 -3.09
CA GLY A 160 4.53 -20.19 -2.88
C GLY A 160 4.09 -20.39 -1.42
N GLU A 161 4.95 -20.11 -0.45
CA GLU A 161 4.60 -20.27 0.96
C GLU A 161 3.54 -19.27 1.41
N GLY A 162 2.49 -19.76 2.10
CA GLY A 162 1.44 -18.96 2.70
C GLY A 162 0.32 -18.54 1.75
N VAL A 163 0.39 -18.91 0.48
CA VAL A 163 -0.67 -18.59 -0.49
C VAL A 163 -2.01 -19.21 -0.09
N ASP A 164 -1.98 -20.45 0.38
CA ASP A 164 -3.14 -21.18 0.89
C ASP A 164 -3.76 -20.58 2.15
N LYS A 165 -2.99 -19.81 2.91
CA LYS A 165 -3.38 -19.13 4.15
C LYS A 165 -3.67 -17.65 3.97
N ALA A 166 -3.46 -17.13 2.76
CA ALA A 166 -3.67 -15.72 2.47
C ALA A 166 -5.15 -15.37 2.48
N VAL A 167 -5.51 -14.34 3.23
CA VAL A 167 -6.86 -13.81 3.31
C VAL A 167 -6.94 -12.43 2.64
N PRO A 168 -8.07 -12.10 1.97
CA PRO A 168 -8.25 -10.77 1.43
C PRO A 168 -8.53 -9.76 2.55
N VAL A 169 -7.84 -8.63 2.51
CA VAL A 169 -8.16 -7.49 3.37
C VAL A 169 -9.22 -6.65 2.68
N GLU A 170 -10.47 -6.93 2.97
CA GLU A 170 -11.59 -6.23 2.36
C GLU A 170 -11.92 -4.95 3.12
N ALA A 171 -12.13 -3.86 2.39
CA ALA A 171 -12.37 -2.54 2.95
C ALA A 171 -13.14 -1.65 1.96
N LYS A 172 -14.03 -0.80 2.47
CA LYS A 172 -14.72 0.20 1.65
C LYS A 172 -13.81 1.38 1.34
N ALA A 173 -14.09 2.04 0.23
CA ALA A 173 -13.47 3.31 -0.11
C ALA A 173 -13.56 4.31 1.05
N GLY A 174 -12.46 4.96 1.39
CA GLY A 174 -12.32 5.84 2.54
C GLY A 174 -11.83 5.13 3.80
N SER A 175 -11.60 3.82 3.77
CA SER A 175 -10.99 3.07 4.87
C SER A 175 -9.47 3.23 4.87
N LEU A 176 -8.88 3.09 6.04
CA LEU A 176 -7.45 3.05 6.26
C LEU A 176 -7.05 1.66 6.76
N ILE A 177 -6.21 0.97 6.01
CA ILE A 177 -5.60 -0.30 6.38
C ILE A 177 -4.22 0.01 6.93
N ILE A 178 -3.90 -0.51 8.12
CA ILE A 178 -2.60 -0.30 8.77
C ILE A 178 -2.04 -1.65 9.18
N PHE A 179 -0.75 -1.84 8.95
CA PHE A 179 -0.08 -3.08 9.29
C PHE A 179 1.42 -2.88 9.53
N ASN A 180 2.02 -3.74 10.35
CA ASN A 180 3.48 -3.79 10.49
C ASN A 180 4.12 -4.45 9.26
N GLY A 181 5.33 -4.04 8.93
CA GLY A 181 6.03 -4.53 7.74
C GLY A 181 6.48 -5.99 7.82
N GLY A 182 6.37 -6.63 8.97
CA GLY A 182 6.72 -8.05 9.14
C GLY A 182 5.67 -9.03 8.63
N ILE A 183 4.42 -8.59 8.44
CA ILE A 183 3.37 -9.45 7.92
C ILE A 183 3.62 -9.78 6.44
N TRP A 184 3.48 -11.03 6.06
CA TRP A 184 3.53 -11.41 4.65
C TRP A 184 2.29 -10.91 3.94
N HIS A 185 2.50 -10.10 2.94
CA HIS A 185 1.42 -9.48 2.20
C HIS A 185 1.74 -9.39 0.70
N GLY A 186 0.70 -9.21 -0.07
CA GLY A 186 0.73 -9.05 -1.52
C GLY A 186 -0.62 -8.60 -2.03
N ALA A 187 -1.07 -9.08 -3.18
CA ALA A 187 -2.37 -8.69 -3.71
C ALA A 187 -3.01 -9.80 -4.53
N PHE A 188 -4.31 -10.00 -4.34
CA PHE A 188 -5.11 -10.85 -5.20
C PHE A 188 -5.19 -10.29 -6.63
N PRO A 189 -5.38 -11.14 -7.66
CA PRO A 189 -5.72 -10.70 -9.00
C PRO A 189 -6.95 -9.79 -8.98
N LYS A 190 -7.00 -8.81 -9.87
CA LYS A 190 -8.19 -7.98 -10.04
C LYS A 190 -9.00 -8.52 -11.20
N LYS A 191 -10.19 -9.06 -10.91
CA LYS A 191 -11.07 -9.70 -11.89
C LYS A 191 -12.10 -8.75 -12.50
N THR A 192 -12.36 -7.64 -11.82
CA THR A 192 -13.34 -6.64 -12.26
C THR A 192 -12.72 -5.58 -13.14
N GLU A 193 -13.48 -5.01 -14.06
CA GLU A 193 -13.07 -3.83 -14.83
C GLU A 193 -12.92 -2.58 -13.95
N GLY A 194 -12.23 -1.56 -14.45
CA GLY A 194 -11.97 -0.30 -13.78
C GLY A 194 -10.70 -0.31 -12.92
N LEU A 195 -10.45 0.81 -12.25
CA LEU A 195 -9.24 0.99 -11.45
C LEU A 195 -9.49 0.70 -9.98
N ARG A 196 -8.54 0.03 -9.34
CA ARG A 196 -8.37 0.03 -7.90
C ARG A 196 -7.23 1.00 -7.55
N LEU A 197 -7.57 2.00 -6.76
CA LEU A 197 -6.68 3.10 -6.37
C LEU A 197 -6.48 3.13 -4.86
N ASN A 198 -5.30 3.53 -4.44
CA ASN A 198 -4.98 3.83 -3.05
C ASN A 198 -3.96 4.97 -2.94
N VAL A 199 -3.69 5.39 -1.71
CA VAL A 199 -2.44 6.06 -1.34
C VAL A 199 -1.84 5.25 -0.20
N THR A 200 -0.65 4.72 -0.43
CA THR A 200 0.14 4.00 0.57
C THR A 200 1.21 4.92 1.12
N SER A 201 1.26 5.04 2.44
CA SER A 201 2.35 5.73 3.14
C SER A 201 3.17 4.66 3.87
N TYR A 202 4.40 4.47 3.41
CA TYR A 202 5.37 3.56 4.00
C TYR A 202 6.21 4.31 5.01
N PHE A 203 6.19 3.85 6.25
CA PHE A 203 6.95 4.43 7.35
C PHE A 203 8.11 3.53 7.73
N CYS A 204 9.23 4.13 8.10
CA CYS A 204 10.36 3.41 8.65
C CYS A 204 10.87 4.07 9.93
N HIS A 205 11.65 3.32 10.71
CA HIS A 205 12.35 3.86 11.87
C HIS A 205 13.35 4.92 11.43
N ARG A 206 13.48 6.01 12.17
CA ARG A 206 14.37 7.15 11.86
C ARG A 206 15.86 6.80 11.64
N LYS A 207 16.31 5.64 12.11
CA LYS A 207 17.66 5.14 11.83
C LYS A 207 17.86 4.60 10.41
N LEU A 208 16.78 4.36 9.67
CA LEU A 208 16.81 3.80 8.31
C LEU A 208 16.80 4.94 7.29
N LYS A 209 17.43 4.68 6.14
CA LYS A 209 17.32 5.56 4.98
C LYS A 209 15.93 5.44 4.38
N THR A 210 15.32 6.57 4.01
CA THR A 210 14.04 6.61 3.32
C THR A 210 14.14 6.07 1.89
N GLN A 211 13.06 5.52 1.35
CA GLN A 211 12.97 5.07 -0.05
C GLN A 211 12.90 6.25 -1.01
N ASP A 212 12.05 7.23 -0.69
CA ASP A 212 11.98 8.48 -1.45
C ASP A 212 13.11 9.42 -0.98
N ALA A 213 13.81 10.02 -1.94
CA ALA A 213 14.79 11.07 -1.65
C ALA A 213 14.05 12.42 -1.53
N TYR A 214 13.79 12.85 -0.31
CA TYR A 214 13.14 14.14 0.00
C TYR A 214 14.15 15.30 0.18
N GLN A 215 15.32 15.17 -0.43
CA GLN A 215 16.38 16.19 -0.37
C GLN A 215 16.24 17.20 -1.50
#